data_66895a734cedebef0451792523cdcbca
#
_entry.id   66895a734cedebef0451792523cdcbca
#
_cell.length_a   1.000
_cell.length_b   1.000
_cell.length_c   1.000
_cell.angle_alpha   90.00
_cell.angle_beta   90.00
_cell.angle_gamma   90.00
#
_symmetry.space_group_name_H-M   'P 1'
#
loop_
_entity.id
_entity.type
_entity.pdbx_description
1 polymer ?
#
loop_
_entity_poly.entity_id
_entity_poly.type
_entity_poly.pdbx_seq_one_letter_code
_entity_poly.pdbx_strand_id
1 'polypeptide(L)'
;EMSAHKPNMKKKDWSETHMFASLDLRTGEIKWIPIFYPPIFKEEYDNIAGGYGFSYDYNYKESRLVCGFFGYDSLMVTDDLKHIRWYNAKSRYLKSMKPKLGNSMEGINAIIKLNENPRYWHIMYDKYRNVYYRFAEMPYKLAPNESPYETPKGKEFSVIVLNADFEIIGETKFPGKKNFPGNFYYLI
;
A
#
# COMPACT_ATOMS: atom_id res chain seq x y z
N GLU A 1 -5.06 -11.00 -16.70
CA GLU A 1 -4.61 -11.69 -15.47
C GLU A 1 -3.16 -12.11 -15.63
N MET A 2 -2.23 -11.27 -15.20
CA MET A 2 -0.85 -11.70 -15.00
C MET A 2 -0.54 -11.60 -13.51
N SER A 3 -0.98 -12.58 -12.76
CA SER A 3 -0.46 -12.84 -11.43
C SER A 3 0.90 -13.51 -11.57
N ALA A 4 1.96 -12.72 -11.55
CA ALA A 4 3.32 -13.24 -11.44
C ALA A 4 3.62 -13.66 -9.98
N HIS A 5 2.72 -14.40 -9.37
CA HIS A 5 2.95 -14.98 -8.06
C HIS A 5 3.79 -16.25 -8.25
N LYS A 6 5.11 -16.11 -8.21
CA LYS A 6 6.01 -17.25 -8.05
C LYS A 6 6.01 -17.66 -6.58
N PRO A 7 5.53 -18.88 -6.24
CA PRO A 7 5.34 -19.28 -4.84
C PRO A 7 6.63 -19.55 -4.03
N ASN A 8 7.81 -19.21 -4.52
CA ASN A 8 9.08 -19.48 -3.85
C ASN A 8 10.15 -18.41 -4.15
N MET A 9 9.77 -17.12 -4.19
CA MET A 9 10.78 -16.08 -4.36
C MET A 9 11.67 -15.97 -3.12
N LYS A 10 12.96 -16.18 -3.30
CA LYS A 10 13.96 -15.94 -2.26
C LYS A 10 14.03 -14.45 -1.91
N LYS A 11 14.37 -14.12 -0.68
CA LYS A 11 14.49 -12.75 -0.13
C LYS A 11 15.27 -11.78 -1.06
N LYS A 12 16.27 -12.30 -1.79
CA LYS A 12 17.11 -11.57 -2.73
C LYS A 12 16.36 -11.08 -3.99
N ASP A 13 15.24 -11.69 -4.32
CA ASP A 13 14.55 -11.47 -5.59
C ASP A 13 13.68 -10.20 -5.60
N TRP A 14 13.17 -9.79 -4.44
CA TRP A 14 12.30 -8.62 -4.35
C TRP A 14 12.97 -7.31 -4.71
N SER A 15 14.22 -7.15 -4.32
CA SER A 15 14.99 -5.93 -4.61
C SER A 15 15.43 -5.80 -6.07
N GLU A 16 15.35 -6.89 -6.81
CA GLU A 16 15.68 -6.98 -8.23
C GLU A 16 14.39 -7.13 -9.06
N THR A 17 13.22 -7.17 -8.40
CA THR A 17 11.94 -7.30 -9.06
C THR A 17 11.39 -5.94 -9.43
N HIS A 18 11.17 -5.75 -10.72
CA HIS A 18 10.52 -4.54 -11.23
C HIS A 18 9.07 -4.47 -10.73
N MET A 19 8.67 -3.31 -10.21
CA MET A 19 7.30 -3.07 -9.76
C MET A 19 6.35 -2.75 -10.91
N PHE A 20 6.86 -2.20 -12.00
CA PHE A 20 6.07 -1.71 -13.12
C PHE A 20 6.63 -2.12 -14.46
N ALA A 21 5.73 -2.23 -15.42
CA ALA A 21 6.05 -2.34 -16.84
C ALA A 21 5.18 -1.36 -17.61
N SER A 22 5.70 -0.83 -18.71
CA SER A 22 4.94 -0.10 -19.71
C SER A 22 4.57 -1.02 -20.86
N LEU A 23 3.35 -0.86 -21.37
CA LEU A 23 2.88 -1.57 -22.57
C LEU A 23 2.60 -0.52 -23.65
N ASP A 24 3.28 -0.60 -24.79
CA ASP A 24 2.90 0.17 -25.98
C ASP A 24 1.68 -0.51 -26.61
N LEU A 25 0.52 0.15 -26.53
CA LEU A 25 -0.74 -0.39 -27.04
C LEU A 25 -0.77 -0.53 -28.57
N ARG A 26 0.11 0.16 -29.28
CA ARG A 26 0.18 0.11 -30.74
C ARG A 26 1.03 -1.06 -31.24
N THR A 27 2.15 -1.32 -30.55
CA THR A 27 3.11 -2.34 -30.97
C THR A 27 3.00 -3.64 -30.16
N GLY A 28 2.35 -3.59 -28.98
CA GLY A 28 2.34 -4.69 -28.00
C GLY A 28 3.66 -4.85 -27.24
N GLU A 29 4.62 -3.94 -27.43
CA GLU A 29 5.92 -4.04 -26.76
C GLU A 29 5.79 -3.78 -25.28
N ILE A 30 6.40 -4.65 -24.45
CA ILE A 30 6.48 -4.50 -23.00
C ILE A 30 7.91 -4.09 -22.62
N LYS A 31 8.03 -2.99 -21.85
CA LYS A 31 9.29 -2.51 -21.28
C LYS A 31 9.19 -2.47 -19.77
N TRP A 32 10.14 -3.11 -19.09
CA TRP A 32 10.24 -3.01 -17.63
C TRP A 32 10.76 -1.65 -17.21
N ILE A 33 10.06 -1.04 -16.25
CA ILE A 33 10.45 0.25 -15.67
C ILE A 33 11.43 -0.04 -14.53
N PRO A 34 12.59 0.66 -14.45
CA PRO A 34 13.63 0.37 -13.45
C PRO A 34 13.26 0.93 -12.06
N ILE A 35 12.07 0.59 -11.60
CA ILE A 35 11.56 0.90 -10.27
C ILE A 35 11.41 -0.41 -9.51
N PHE A 36 12.11 -0.53 -8.40
CA PHE A 36 12.21 -1.72 -7.59
C PHE A 36 11.57 -1.50 -6.22
N TYR A 37 11.30 -2.59 -5.51
CA TYR A 37 10.84 -2.50 -4.14
C TYR A 37 11.85 -1.77 -3.24
N PRO A 38 11.37 -1.03 -2.20
CA PRO A 38 12.25 -0.36 -1.24
C PRO A 38 13.24 -1.34 -0.59
N PRO A 39 14.47 -0.89 -0.27
CA PRO A 39 15.47 -1.75 0.37
C PRO A 39 15.03 -2.39 1.68
N ILE A 40 14.11 -1.77 2.40
CA ILE A 40 13.53 -2.32 3.63
C ILE A 40 12.87 -3.69 3.40
N PHE A 41 12.37 -3.96 2.20
CA PHE A 41 11.80 -5.26 1.85
C PHE A 41 12.86 -6.35 1.64
N LYS A 42 14.16 -6.00 1.58
CA LYS A 42 15.28 -6.97 1.49
C LYS A 42 15.58 -7.65 2.82
N GLU A 43 15.50 -6.89 3.92
CA GLU A 43 16.08 -7.30 5.19
C GLU A 43 15.06 -7.89 6.16
N GLU A 44 13.80 -7.50 6.06
CA GLU A 44 12.81 -7.74 7.11
C GLU A 44 11.55 -8.51 6.65
N TYR A 45 11.41 -8.80 5.36
CA TYR A 45 10.19 -9.40 4.83
C TYR A 45 10.39 -10.81 4.27
N ASP A 46 10.35 -11.81 5.15
CA ASP A 46 9.95 -13.14 4.76
C ASP A 46 8.47 -13.32 5.13
N ASN A 47 7.60 -13.29 4.10
CA ASN A 47 6.24 -13.82 4.16
C ASN A 47 5.24 -13.18 5.14
N ILE A 48 5.08 -11.86 5.13
CA ILE A 48 3.87 -11.30 5.72
C ILE A 48 2.79 -11.27 4.63
N ALA A 49 1.70 -12.00 4.84
CA ALA A 49 0.54 -11.92 3.97
C ALA A 49 0.11 -10.46 3.79
N GLY A 50 0.22 -9.96 2.58
CA GLY A 50 -0.06 -8.56 2.24
C GLY A 50 1.08 -7.57 2.45
N GLY A 51 2.24 -7.95 3.02
CA GLY A 51 3.36 -7.03 3.30
C GLY A 51 3.99 -6.37 2.09
N TYR A 52 3.96 -7.06 0.95
CA TYR A 52 4.47 -6.54 -0.33
C TYR A 52 3.41 -5.79 -1.14
N GLY A 53 2.20 -5.67 -0.61
CA GLY A 53 1.16 -4.93 -1.30
C GLY A 53 1.50 -3.45 -1.37
N PHE A 54 1.18 -2.86 -2.50
CA PHE A 54 1.27 -1.41 -2.70
C PHE A 54 0.08 -0.93 -3.49
N SER A 55 -0.20 0.35 -3.38
CA SER A 55 -1.12 1.08 -4.24
C SER A 55 -0.38 2.23 -4.88
N TYR A 56 -0.87 2.68 -6.01
CA TYR A 56 -0.29 3.82 -6.69
C TYR A 56 -1.39 4.67 -7.32
N ASP A 57 -1.05 5.93 -7.55
CA ASP A 57 -1.83 6.84 -8.37
C ASP A 57 -0.90 7.72 -9.19
N TYR A 58 -1.43 8.23 -10.29
CA TYR A 58 -0.68 9.05 -11.24
C TYR A 58 -1.29 10.44 -11.33
N ASN A 59 -0.49 11.44 -10.98
CA ASN A 59 -0.84 12.83 -11.17
C ASN A 59 -0.46 13.26 -12.59
N TYR A 60 -1.45 13.26 -13.47
CA TYR A 60 -1.26 13.63 -14.89
C TYR A 60 -0.83 15.07 -15.09
N LYS A 61 -1.16 15.97 -14.18
CA LYS A 61 -0.80 17.40 -14.27
C LYS A 61 0.70 17.61 -14.12
N GLU A 62 1.32 16.84 -13.22
CA GLU A 62 2.73 16.96 -12.91
C GLU A 62 3.57 15.79 -13.44
N SER A 63 2.95 14.87 -14.20
CA SER A 63 3.58 13.64 -14.69
C SER A 63 4.23 12.83 -13.59
N ARG A 64 3.56 12.69 -12.43
CA ARG A 64 4.10 12.16 -11.19
C ARG A 64 3.43 10.85 -10.79
N LEU A 65 4.22 9.80 -10.63
CA LEU A 65 3.79 8.54 -10.05
C LEU A 65 4.04 8.56 -8.54
N VAL A 66 3.00 8.23 -7.77
CA VAL A 66 3.06 8.13 -6.30
C VAL A 66 2.66 6.74 -5.88
N CYS A 67 3.50 6.07 -5.09
CA CYS A 67 3.24 4.72 -4.59
C CYS A 67 3.24 4.71 -3.07
N GLY A 68 2.22 4.08 -2.50
CA GLY A 68 2.10 3.79 -1.07
C GLY A 68 2.18 2.29 -0.81
N PHE A 69 3.02 1.87 0.10
CA PHE A 69 3.18 0.47 0.49
C PHE A 69 2.32 0.17 1.73
N PHE A 70 1.78 -1.04 1.79
CA PHE A 70 0.86 -1.42 2.87
C PHE A 70 1.54 -1.50 4.23
N GLY A 71 2.79 -1.89 4.28
CA GLY A 71 3.56 -2.06 5.50
C GLY A 71 4.67 -1.01 5.71
N TYR A 72 4.64 0.13 5.03
CA TYR A 72 5.71 1.11 5.11
C TYR A 72 5.19 2.54 5.25
N ASP A 73 5.78 3.31 6.16
CA ASP A 73 5.32 4.66 6.48
C ASP A 73 5.55 5.67 5.35
N SER A 74 6.55 5.44 4.50
CA SER A 74 6.91 6.38 3.44
C SER A 74 6.19 6.11 2.12
N LEU A 75 6.01 7.18 1.35
CA LEU A 75 5.59 7.16 -0.04
C LEU A 75 6.82 7.21 -0.94
N MET A 76 6.76 6.49 -2.03
CA MET A 76 7.71 6.56 -3.14
C MET A 76 7.13 7.47 -4.23
N VAL A 77 7.91 8.42 -4.68
CA VAL A 77 7.49 9.40 -5.68
C VAL A 77 8.53 9.50 -6.79
N THR A 78 8.07 9.54 -8.02
CA THR A 78 8.94 9.77 -9.20
C THR A 78 8.20 10.57 -10.25
N ASP A 79 8.92 11.50 -10.89
CA ASP A 79 8.40 12.34 -11.98
C ASP A 79 8.88 11.85 -13.36
N ASP A 80 9.91 11.00 -13.38
CA ASP A 80 10.58 10.56 -14.62
C ASP A 80 10.73 9.04 -14.73
N LEU A 81 10.16 8.28 -13.79
CA LEU A 81 10.25 6.83 -13.69
C LEU A 81 11.68 6.29 -13.52
N LYS A 82 12.62 7.14 -13.08
CA LYS A 82 14.03 6.79 -12.88
C LYS A 82 14.55 7.25 -11.52
N HIS A 83 14.30 8.52 -11.17
CA HIS A 83 14.74 9.09 -9.91
C HIS A 83 13.62 9.00 -8.88
N ILE A 84 13.91 8.37 -7.76
CA ILE A 84 12.95 8.11 -6.70
C ILE A 84 13.24 9.04 -5.52
N ARG A 85 12.16 9.66 -5.03
CA ARG A 85 12.15 10.44 -3.78
C ARG A 85 11.25 9.75 -2.77
N TRP A 86 11.59 9.89 -1.50
CA TRP A 86 10.84 9.29 -0.40
C TRP A 86 10.29 10.39 0.51
N TYR A 87 9.00 10.28 0.82
CA TYR A 87 8.31 11.22 1.69
C TYR A 87 7.66 10.48 2.84
N ASN A 88 7.84 11.00 4.06
CA ASN A 88 7.20 10.43 5.24
C ASN A 88 5.70 10.80 5.24
N ALA A 89 4.85 9.78 5.19
CA ALA A 89 3.40 9.92 5.22
C ALA A 89 2.79 9.02 6.32
N LYS A 90 3.45 8.99 7.48
CA LYS A 90 3.06 8.18 8.63
C LYS A 90 1.77 8.71 9.27
N SER A 91 0.82 7.81 9.52
CA SER A 91 -0.35 8.11 10.34
C SER A 91 0.06 8.44 11.77
N ARG A 92 -0.53 9.51 12.34
CA ARG A 92 -0.37 9.84 13.77
C ARG A 92 -1.05 8.84 14.71
N TYR A 93 -1.96 8.03 14.20
CA TYR A 93 -2.69 7.01 14.96
C TYR A 93 -2.01 5.65 14.94
N LEU A 94 -1.01 5.45 14.09
CA LEU A 94 -0.26 4.20 14.02
C LEU A 94 1.10 4.36 14.69
N LYS A 95 1.49 3.33 15.46
CA LYS A 95 2.90 3.15 15.83
C LYS A 95 3.70 2.95 14.56
N SER A 96 5.03 3.15 14.62
CA SER A 96 5.89 2.95 13.47
C SER A 96 5.63 1.58 12.81
N MET A 97 5.33 1.62 11.53
CA MET A 97 5.16 0.43 10.71
C MET A 97 6.55 -0.08 10.36
N LYS A 98 7.05 -0.98 11.20
CA LYS A 98 8.20 -1.82 10.85
C LYS A 98 7.67 -3.20 10.58
N PRO A 99 8.01 -3.77 9.43
CA PRO A 99 7.73 -5.15 9.16
C PRO A 99 8.33 -6.01 10.26
N LYS A 100 7.53 -6.89 10.84
CA LYS A 100 8.03 -7.85 11.80
C LYS A 100 8.46 -9.09 11.04
N LEU A 101 9.69 -9.52 11.25
CA LEU A 101 10.11 -10.86 10.90
C LEU A 101 9.14 -11.85 11.55
N GLY A 102 8.49 -12.64 10.74
CA GLY A 102 7.59 -13.69 11.20
C GLY A 102 7.78 -14.92 10.32
N ASN A 103 7.64 -16.10 10.92
CA ASN A 103 7.53 -17.33 10.15
C ASN A 103 6.40 -17.19 9.14
N SER A 104 6.59 -17.73 7.96
CA SER A 104 5.57 -17.73 6.91
C SER A 104 4.27 -18.29 7.49
N MET A 105 3.27 -17.44 7.60
CA MET A 105 1.93 -17.89 7.97
C MET A 105 1.17 -18.18 6.69
N GLU A 106 0.59 -19.35 6.61
CA GLU A 106 -0.22 -19.77 5.48
C GLU A 106 -1.69 -19.91 5.89
N GLY A 107 -2.57 -19.85 4.90
CA GLY A 107 -3.99 -20.08 5.08
C GLY A 107 -4.68 -19.04 5.98
N ILE A 108 -5.60 -19.51 6.81
CA ILE A 108 -6.46 -18.69 7.65
C ILE A 108 -5.68 -17.83 8.67
N ASN A 109 -4.56 -18.34 9.19
CA ASN A 109 -3.73 -17.62 10.16
C ASN A 109 -3.08 -16.37 9.53
N ALA A 110 -2.71 -16.44 8.26
CA ALA A 110 -2.19 -15.28 7.52
C ALA A 110 -3.27 -14.20 7.39
N ILE A 111 -4.51 -14.58 7.10
CA ILE A 111 -5.64 -13.66 6.98
C ILE A 111 -5.99 -13.03 8.33
N ILE A 112 -6.00 -13.82 9.40
CA ILE A 112 -6.21 -13.29 10.76
C ILE A 112 -5.13 -12.26 11.08
N LYS A 113 -3.86 -12.56 10.85
CA LYS A 113 -2.75 -11.63 11.07
C LYS A 113 -2.84 -10.38 10.22
N LEU A 114 -3.31 -10.49 8.99
CA LEU A 114 -3.56 -9.33 8.13
C LEU A 114 -4.62 -8.39 8.74
N ASN A 115 -5.64 -8.92 9.39
CA ASN A 115 -6.65 -8.13 10.08
C ASN A 115 -6.14 -7.55 11.41
N GLU A 116 -5.33 -8.29 12.16
CA GLU A 116 -4.75 -7.84 13.43
C GLU A 116 -3.67 -6.78 13.28
N ASN A 117 -3.01 -6.72 12.14
CA ASN A 117 -1.95 -5.76 11.90
C ASN A 117 -2.51 -4.45 11.33
N PRO A 118 -1.91 -3.30 11.70
CA PRO A 118 -2.16 -2.05 10.99
C PRO A 118 -1.61 -2.16 9.58
N ARG A 119 -2.20 -1.43 8.66
CA ARG A 119 -1.68 -1.31 7.29
C ARG A 119 -2.14 -0.02 6.64
N TYR A 120 -1.38 0.41 5.64
CA TYR A 120 -1.86 1.39 4.70
C TYR A 120 -2.59 0.70 3.56
N TRP A 121 -3.51 1.44 2.95
CA TRP A 121 -4.21 1.03 1.75
C TRP A 121 -3.89 1.98 0.60
N HIS A 122 -4.93 2.45 -0.04
CA HIS A 122 -4.82 3.28 -1.23
C HIS A 122 -4.10 4.59 -0.97
N ILE A 123 -3.36 5.03 -1.98
CA ILE A 123 -3.01 6.41 -2.23
C ILE A 123 -3.87 6.90 -3.39
N MET A 124 -4.47 8.08 -3.28
CA MET A 124 -5.36 8.66 -4.28
C MET A 124 -5.03 10.14 -4.46
N TYR A 125 -4.93 10.58 -5.71
CA TYR A 125 -4.73 11.98 -6.07
C TYR A 125 -6.07 12.66 -6.37
N ASP A 126 -6.37 13.76 -5.67
CA ASP A 126 -7.50 14.63 -5.97
C ASP A 126 -7.02 15.79 -6.85
N LYS A 127 -7.31 15.71 -8.14
CA LYS A 127 -6.92 16.71 -9.13
C LYS A 127 -7.58 18.08 -8.93
N TYR A 128 -8.73 18.13 -8.25
CA TYR A 128 -9.49 19.35 -8.03
C TYR A 128 -8.94 20.15 -6.87
N ARG A 129 -8.47 19.45 -5.80
CA ARG A 129 -7.91 20.06 -4.60
C ARG A 129 -6.38 20.08 -4.60
N ASN A 130 -5.77 19.37 -5.56
CA ASN A 130 -4.31 19.17 -5.64
C ASN A 130 -3.71 18.58 -4.35
N VAL A 131 -4.35 17.54 -3.84
CA VAL A 131 -3.94 16.83 -2.62
C VAL A 131 -3.91 15.33 -2.85
N TYR A 132 -3.23 14.61 -1.96
CA TYR A 132 -3.25 13.15 -1.94
C TYR A 132 -3.96 12.68 -0.67
N TYR A 133 -4.74 11.63 -0.80
CA TYR A 133 -5.35 10.91 0.33
C TYR A 133 -4.65 9.57 0.50
N ARG A 134 -4.19 9.29 1.71
CA ARG A 134 -3.65 8.00 2.09
C ARG A 134 -4.50 7.40 3.19
N PHE A 135 -4.91 6.14 3.03
CA PHE A 135 -5.76 5.45 3.99
C PHE A 135 -4.90 4.58 4.91
N ALA A 136 -5.15 4.64 6.21
CA ALA A 136 -4.49 3.84 7.21
C ALA A 136 -5.52 3.06 8.02
N GLU A 137 -5.41 1.74 8.06
CA GLU A 137 -6.25 0.87 8.89
C GLU A 137 -5.59 0.60 10.23
N MET A 138 -6.41 0.68 11.28
CA MET A 138 -5.98 0.37 12.64
C MET A 138 -5.93 -1.15 12.86
N PRO A 139 -5.08 -1.62 13.79
CA PRO A 139 -5.10 -3.03 14.20
C PRO A 139 -6.50 -3.40 14.71
N TYR A 140 -6.98 -4.58 14.36
CA TYR A 140 -8.28 -5.07 14.81
C TYR A 140 -8.22 -6.54 15.18
N LYS A 141 -8.60 -6.88 16.40
CA LYS A 141 -8.70 -8.25 16.84
C LYS A 141 -10.09 -8.79 16.51
N LEU A 142 -10.14 -9.80 15.65
CA LEU A 142 -11.38 -10.46 15.28
C LEU A 142 -12.13 -11.01 16.49
N ALA A 143 -13.43 -10.77 16.55
CA ALA A 143 -14.28 -11.42 17.52
C ALA A 143 -14.49 -12.91 17.14
N PRO A 144 -14.82 -13.79 18.11
CA PRO A 144 -14.94 -15.22 17.86
C PRO A 144 -15.97 -15.61 16.77
N ASN A 145 -16.94 -14.74 16.54
CA ASN A 145 -18.03 -14.93 15.55
C ASN A 145 -17.83 -14.16 14.25
N GLU A 146 -16.68 -13.50 14.08
CA GLU A 146 -16.36 -12.80 12.85
C GLU A 146 -15.58 -13.69 11.90
N SER A 147 -15.98 -13.65 10.62
CA SER A 147 -15.25 -14.34 9.56
C SER A 147 -13.93 -13.63 9.27
N PRO A 148 -12.79 -14.31 9.25
CA PRO A 148 -11.52 -13.69 8.88
C PRO A 148 -11.46 -13.32 7.39
N TYR A 149 -12.34 -13.88 6.56
CA TYR A 149 -12.41 -13.61 5.12
C TYR A 149 -13.22 -12.35 4.77
N GLU A 150 -13.94 -11.80 5.73
CA GLU A 150 -14.69 -10.56 5.57
C GLU A 150 -13.93 -9.39 6.19
N THR A 151 -14.14 -8.19 5.64
CA THR A 151 -13.61 -6.99 6.29
C THR A 151 -14.30 -6.79 7.64
N PRO A 152 -13.54 -6.76 8.75
CA PRO A 152 -14.13 -6.62 10.06
C PRO A 152 -14.93 -5.33 10.19
N LYS A 153 -16.20 -5.45 10.59
CA LYS A 153 -17.14 -4.30 10.70
C LYS A 153 -16.71 -3.25 11.73
N GLY A 154 -15.88 -3.64 12.70
CA GLY A 154 -15.36 -2.77 13.75
C GLY A 154 -14.01 -2.13 13.43
N LYS A 155 -13.38 -2.47 12.33
CA LYS A 155 -12.02 -2.00 12.02
C LYS A 155 -12.03 -0.50 11.73
N GLU A 156 -11.36 0.26 12.58
CA GLU A 156 -11.19 1.70 12.41
C GLU A 156 -10.17 2.02 11.31
N PHE A 157 -10.29 3.19 10.72
CA PHE A 157 -9.32 3.69 9.75
C PHE A 157 -9.13 5.20 9.89
N SER A 158 -8.07 5.72 9.31
CA SER A 158 -7.88 7.15 9.12
C SER A 158 -7.59 7.50 7.68
N VAL A 159 -7.87 8.75 7.33
CA VAL A 159 -7.51 9.36 6.06
C VAL A 159 -6.51 10.45 6.34
N ILE A 160 -5.31 10.28 5.81
CA ILE A 160 -4.22 11.24 5.83
C ILE A 160 -4.37 12.10 4.58
N VAL A 161 -4.31 13.42 4.74
CA VAL A 161 -4.33 14.37 3.63
C VAL A 161 -2.94 14.97 3.49
N LEU A 162 -2.35 14.84 2.29
CA LEU A 162 -1.06 15.43 1.97
C LEU A 162 -1.24 16.49 0.88
N ASN A 163 -0.49 17.58 0.99
CA ASN A 163 -0.42 18.59 -0.07
C ASN A 163 0.41 18.09 -1.27
N ALA A 164 0.57 18.91 -2.29
CA ALA A 164 1.35 18.59 -3.50
C ALA A 164 2.84 18.33 -3.23
N ASP A 165 3.37 18.82 -2.11
CA ASP A 165 4.75 18.64 -1.66
C ASP A 165 4.90 17.44 -0.71
N PHE A 166 3.82 16.67 -0.54
CA PHE A 166 3.74 15.49 0.36
C PHE A 166 3.88 15.81 1.86
N GLU A 167 3.60 17.04 2.26
CA GLU A 167 3.46 17.40 3.66
C GLU A 167 2.07 16.99 4.16
N ILE A 168 2.00 16.42 5.36
CA ILE A 168 0.72 16.06 5.99
C ILE A 168 0.04 17.34 6.47
N ILE A 169 -1.06 17.71 5.82
CA ILE A 169 -1.87 18.90 6.18
C ILE A 169 -3.08 18.54 7.02
N GLY A 170 -3.41 17.26 7.15
CA GLY A 170 -4.50 16.79 7.99
C GLY A 170 -4.58 15.30 8.09
N GLU A 171 -5.23 14.81 9.14
CA GLU A 171 -5.59 13.40 9.28
C GLU A 171 -6.85 13.28 10.13
N THR A 172 -7.83 12.54 9.65
CA THR A 172 -9.09 12.28 10.34
C THR A 172 -9.27 10.77 10.54
N LYS A 173 -9.56 10.38 11.78
CA LYS A 173 -9.88 9.00 12.14
C LYS A 173 -11.39 8.77 12.08
N PHE A 174 -11.78 7.66 11.51
CA PHE A 174 -13.15 7.20 11.36
C PHE A 174 -13.38 5.95 12.18
N PRO A 175 -14.50 5.85 12.90
CA PRO A 175 -14.88 4.65 13.61
C PRO A 175 -15.16 3.52 12.62
N GLY A 176 -14.87 2.30 13.02
CA GLY A 176 -15.32 1.11 12.30
C GLY A 176 -16.84 1.10 12.21
N LYS A 177 -17.40 1.04 11.02
CA LYS A 177 -18.84 0.94 10.79
C LYS A 177 -19.15 -0.27 9.93
N LYS A 178 -20.39 -0.77 10.09
CA LYS A 178 -20.95 -1.87 9.29
C LYS A 178 -20.87 -1.66 7.77
N ASN A 179 -20.62 -0.44 7.32
CA ASN A 179 -20.57 -0.06 5.93
C ASN A 179 -19.22 0.63 5.61
N PHE A 180 -18.11 -0.02 5.96
CA PHE A 180 -16.87 0.34 5.31
C PHE A 180 -17.06 -0.06 3.84
N PRO A 181 -17.20 0.91 2.90
CA PRO A 181 -17.29 0.53 1.51
C PRO A 181 -15.92 -0.05 1.15
N GLY A 182 -15.84 -1.36 1.04
CA GLY A 182 -14.65 -2.06 0.56
C GLY A 182 -14.24 -1.63 -0.85
N ASN A 183 -14.99 -0.71 -1.43
CA ASN A 183 -14.85 -0.20 -2.80
C ASN A 183 -14.90 1.33 -2.80
N PHE A 184 -13.85 1.99 -2.32
CA PHE A 184 -13.64 3.42 -2.60
C PHE A 184 -13.22 3.68 -4.05
N TYR A 185 -13.66 2.86 -4.98
CA TYR A 185 -13.17 2.92 -6.36
C TYR A 185 -13.73 4.08 -7.18
N TYR A 186 -14.69 4.85 -6.67
CA TYR A 186 -15.36 5.88 -7.49
C TYR A 186 -15.72 7.13 -6.68
N LEU A 187 -14.73 7.93 -6.33
CA LEU A 187 -14.93 9.33 -5.98
C LEU A 187 -14.01 10.22 -6.82
N ILE A 188 -14.16 10.09 -8.14
CA ILE A 188 -13.57 11.06 -9.07
C ILE A 188 -14.58 11.36 -10.16
#